data_fa847b588c96bf2410d0f54108a473e9
#
_entry.id   fa847b588c96bf2410d0f54108a473e9
#
_cell.length_a   1.000
_cell.length_b   1.000
_cell.length_c   1.000
_cell.angle_alpha   90.00
_cell.angle_beta   90.00
_cell.angle_gamma   90.00
#
_symmetry.space_group_name_H-M   'P 1'
#
loop_
_entity.id
_entity.type
_entity.pdbx_description
1 polymer ?
#
loop_
_entity_poly.entity_id
_entity_poly.type
_entity_poly.pdbx_seq_one_letter_code
_entity_poly.pdbx_strand_id
1 'polypeptide(L)'
;NRVNASIVPFLLGMLPAASTVLICGPIVRESVKDSDLSVPEQACITSYFRHISEAFVPTYTSIFIALGITEGRVSAGTFILAMLPMVAALFAVGWIFYLRRVPKDTGMVPDQPKGYYWKLLAQSIWAIALTIALILIFNLPVWGAVWICILLNVFVNHFNGKELVPF
;
A
#
# COMPACT_ATOMS: atom_id res chain seq x y z
N ASN A 1 10.55 -9.64 -9.71
CA ASN A 1 9.17 -9.96 -10.07
C ASN A 1 8.30 -10.27 -8.86
N ARG A 2 8.71 -11.20 -7.99
CA ARG A 2 7.95 -11.54 -6.76
C ARG A 2 7.67 -10.31 -5.90
N VAL A 3 8.67 -9.44 -5.73
CA VAL A 3 8.53 -8.20 -4.97
C VAL A 3 7.51 -7.27 -5.64
N ASN A 4 7.60 -7.07 -6.95
CA ASN A 4 6.66 -6.21 -7.66
C ASN A 4 5.23 -6.79 -7.61
N ALA A 5 5.07 -8.10 -7.78
CA ALA A 5 3.76 -8.76 -7.74
C ALA A 5 3.10 -8.74 -6.35
N SER A 6 3.85 -8.55 -5.27
CA SER A 6 3.32 -8.52 -3.89
C SER A 6 3.36 -7.13 -3.25
N ILE A 7 4.53 -6.49 -3.25
CA ILE A 7 4.72 -5.22 -2.53
C ILE A 7 4.01 -4.06 -3.22
N VAL A 8 3.99 -4.03 -4.56
CA VAL A 8 3.31 -2.93 -5.26
C VAL A 8 1.81 -2.93 -5.02
N PRO A 9 1.07 -4.05 -5.19
CA PRO A 9 -0.35 -4.09 -4.82
C PRO A 9 -0.60 -3.79 -3.34
N PHE A 10 0.25 -4.29 -2.45
CA PHE A 10 0.15 -4.02 -1.02
C PHE A 10 0.28 -2.51 -0.70
N LEU A 11 1.31 -1.85 -1.24
CA LEU A 11 1.51 -0.41 -1.02
C LEU A 11 0.40 0.44 -1.64
N LEU A 12 0.00 0.12 -2.87
CA LEU A 12 -1.12 0.81 -3.51
C LEU A 12 -2.44 0.52 -2.79
N GLY A 13 -2.60 -0.67 -2.21
CA GLY A 13 -3.72 -1.03 -1.37
C GLY A 13 -3.85 -0.19 -0.09
N MET A 14 -2.80 0.48 0.37
CA MET A 14 -2.88 1.44 1.49
C MET A 14 -3.69 2.70 1.12
N LEU A 15 -3.89 2.95 -0.17
CA LEU A 15 -4.75 4.02 -0.66
C LEU A 15 -6.19 3.49 -0.76
N PRO A 16 -7.15 4.06 -0.01
CA PRO A 16 -8.55 3.61 -0.02
C PRO A 16 -9.29 4.08 -1.28
N ALA A 17 -8.78 3.72 -2.46
CA ALA A 17 -9.34 4.09 -3.75
C ALA A 17 -9.60 2.86 -4.62
N ALA A 18 -10.81 2.74 -5.16
CA ALA A 18 -11.18 1.65 -6.07
C ALA A 18 -10.30 1.61 -7.35
N SER A 19 -9.84 2.77 -7.81
CA SER A 19 -8.94 2.91 -8.95
C SER A 19 -7.58 2.21 -8.78
N THR A 20 -7.16 1.90 -7.56
CA THR A 20 -5.89 1.20 -7.30
C THR A 20 -5.85 -0.18 -7.96
N VAL A 21 -6.99 -0.86 -8.10
CA VAL A 21 -7.08 -2.15 -8.81
C VAL A 21 -6.69 -2.00 -10.28
N LEU A 22 -7.16 -0.93 -10.93
CA LEU A 22 -6.87 -0.65 -12.33
C LEU A 22 -5.38 -0.40 -12.57
N ILE A 23 -4.68 0.17 -11.59
CA ILE A 23 -3.23 0.41 -11.65
C ILE A 23 -2.44 -0.85 -11.32
N CYS A 24 -2.85 -1.59 -10.28
CA CYS A 24 -2.16 -2.80 -9.83
C CYS A 24 -2.19 -3.92 -10.88
N GLY A 25 -3.32 -4.11 -11.55
CA GLY A 25 -3.52 -5.22 -12.49
C GLY A 25 -2.47 -5.29 -13.59
N PRO A 26 -2.24 -4.24 -14.38
CA PRO A 26 -1.19 -4.21 -15.41
C PRO A 26 0.22 -4.44 -14.84
N ILE A 27 0.54 -3.88 -13.68
CA ILE A 27 1.86 -4.04 -13.04
C ILE A 27 2.10 -5.49 -12.63
N VAL A 28 1.10 -6.13 -12.00
CA VAL A 28 1.20 -7.55 -11.63
C VAL A 28 1.29 -8.42 -12.87
N ARG A 29 0.44 -8.18 -13.88
CA ARG A 29 0.48 -8.93 -15.15
C ARG A 29 1.87 -8.90 -15.78
N GLU A 30 2.48 -7.72 -15.88
CA GLU A 30 3.84 -7.58 -16.42
C GLU A 30 4.88 -8.30 -15.54
N SER A 31 4.71 -8.24 -14.22
CA SER A 31 5.64 -8.89 -13.29
C SER A 31 5.57 -10.41 -13.31
N VAL A 32 4.48 -11.00 -13.79
CA VAL A 32 4.28 -12.46 -13.81
C VAL A 32 4.14 -13.02 -15.22
N LYS A 33 4.41 -12.23 -16.27
CA LYS A 33 4.21 -12.62 -17.67
C LYS A 33 4.98 -13.88 -18.08
N ASP A 34 6.15 -14.09 -17.48
CA ASP A 34 7.01 -15.24 -17.76
C ASP A 34 6.73 -16.43 -16.82
N SER A 35 5.58 -16.43 -16.16
CA SER A 35 5.10 -17.52 -15.30
C SER A 35 3.97 -18.29 -15.96
N ASP A 36 3.77 -19.53 -15.53
CA ASP A 36 2.66 -20.40 -15.99
C ASP A 36 1.32 -20.04 -15.32
N LEU A 37 1.17 -18.79 -14.84
CA LEU A 37 -0.03 -18.34 -14.15
C LEU A 37 -1.11 -17.92 -15.16
N SER A 38 -2.29 -18.48 -15.00
CA SER A 38 -3.48 -18.08 -15.76
C SER A 38 -3.94 -16.65 -15.40
N VAL A 39 -4.70 -16.01 -16.28
CA VAL A 39 -5.23 -14.66 -16.05
C VAL A 39 -6.03 -14.55 -14.75
N PRO A 40 -6.91 -15.52 -14.39
CA PRO A 40 -7.57 -15.51 -13.07
C PRO A 40 -6.59 -15.55 -11.89
N GLU A 41 -5.53 -16.37 -11.97
CA GLU A 41 -4.51 -16.43 -10.90
C GLU A 41 -3.74 -15.12 -10.74
N GLN A 42 -3.43 -14.43 -11.83
CA GLN A 42 -2.82 -13.09 -11.81
C GLN A 42 -3.74 -12.08 -11.14
N ALA A 43 -5.04 -12.14 -11.43
CA ALA A 43 -6.04 -11.30 -10.77
C ALA A 43 -6.15 -11.62 -9.26
N CYS A 44 -6.08 -12.90 -8.89
CA CYS A 44 -6.03 -13.33 -7.48
C CYS A 44 -4.81 -12.77 -6.76
N ILE A 45 -3.62 -12.78 -7.36
CA ILE A 45 -2.41 -12.19 -6.78
C ILE A 45 -2.63 -10.69 -6.53
N THR A 46 -3.12 -9.97 -7.53
CA THR A 46 -3.38 -8.53 -7.42
C THR A 46 -4.34 -8.23 -6.28
N SER A 47 -5.46 -8.93 -6.22
CA SER A 47 -6.50 -8.76 -5.21
C SER A 47 -5.99 -9.14 -3.82
N TYR A 48 -5.33 -10.30 -3.69
CA TYR A 48 -4.85 -10.82 -2.42
C TYR A 48 -3.90 -9.84 -1.72
N PHE A 49 -2.82 -9.44 -2.38
CA PHE A 49 -1.82 -8.56 -1.75
C PHE A 49 -2.35 -7.15 -1.52
N ARG A 50 -3.23 -6.65 -2.36
CA ARG A 50 -3.88 -5.36 -2.16
C ARG A 50 -4.75 -5.35 -0.89
N HIS A 51 -5.51 -6.43 -0.65
CA HIS A 51 -6.43 -6.50 0.49
C HIS A 51 -5.74 -6.74 1.83
N ILE A 52 -4.46 -7.15 1.86
CA ILE A 52 -3.70 -7.25 3.12
C ILE A 52 -3.67 -5.89 3.84
N SER A 53 -3.48 -4.79 3.12
CA SER A 53 -3.43 -3.45 3.71
C SER A 53 -4.76 -3.01 4.33
N GLU A 54 -5.88 -3.48 3.81
CA GLU A 54 -7.22 -3.18 4.34
C GLU A 54 -7.44 -3.75 5.76
N ALA A 55 -6.65 -4.76 6.14
CA ALA A 55 -6.78 -5.41 7.43
C ALA A 55 -6.19 -4.59 8.60
N PHE A 56 -5.31 -3.61 8.34
CA PHE A 56 -4.62 -2.91 9.42
C PHE A 56 -4.49 -1.40 9.22
N VAL A 57 -4.71 -0.86 8.03
CA VAL A 57 -4.53 0.57 7.75
C VAL A 57 -5.75 1.35 8.26
N PRO A 58 -5.61 2.24 9.25
CA PRO A 58 -6.73 2.89 9.93
C PRO A 58 -7.44 3.97 9.08
N THR A 59 -7.00 4.21 7.87
CA THR A 59 -7.70 5.08 6.90
C THR A 59 -8.89 4.38 6.24
N TYR A 60 -8.97 3.05 6.34
CA TYR A 60 -10.15 2.32 5.89
C TYR A 60 -11.34 2.55 6.81
N THR A 61 -12.50 2.85 6.23
CA THR A 61 -13.73 3.19 6.95
C THR A 61 -14.13 2.11 7.96
N SER A 62 -13.98 0.84 7.62
CA SER A 62 -14.30 -0.28 8.50
C SER A 62 -13.47 -0.26 9.78
N ILE A 63 -12.18 -0.03 9.68
CA ILE A 63 -11.26 0.04 10.83
C ILE A 63 -11.53 1.31 11.63
N PHE A 64 -11.75 2.44 10.94
CA PHE A 64 -12.09 3.70 11.59
C PHE A 64 -13.35 3.57 12.44
N ILE A 65 -14.41 2.95 11.91
CA ILE A 65 -15.66 2.70 12.65
C ILE A 65 -15.41 1.73 13.81
N ALA A 66 -14.67 0.63 13.58
CA ALA A 66 -14.36 -0.34 14.62
C ALA A 66 -13.61 0.31 15.79
N LEU A 67 -12.62 1.15 15.52
CA LEU A 67 -11.89 1.90 16.55
C LEU A 67 -12.81 2.89 17.27
N GLY A 68 -13.73 3.56 16.56
CA GLY A 68 -14.72 4.46 17.15
C GLY A 68 -15.64 3.77 18.16
N ILE A 69 -16.05 2.54 17.89
CA ILE A 69 -16.92 1.75 18.79
C ILE A 69 -16.18 1.39 20.10
N THR A 70 -14.84 1.33 20.09
CA THR A 70 -14.07 1.05 21.31
C THR A 70 -14.04 2.21 22.30
N GLU A 71 -14.67 3.35 22.00
CA GLU A 71 -14.73 4.53 22.87
C GLU A 71 -13.35 5.00 23.38
N GLY A 72 -12.33 4.87 22.55
CA GLY A 72 -10.96 5.25 22.89
C GLY A 72 -10.18 4.23 23.71
N ARG A 73 -10.77 3.06 24.04
CA ARG A 73 -10.06 1.98 24.77
C ARG A 73 -8.92 1.37 23.96
N VAL A 74 -9.02 1.41 22.63
CA VAL A 74 -7.98 0.92 21.71
C VAL A 74 -7.53 2.07 20.84
N SER A 75 -6.26 2.45 20.94
CA SER A 75 -5.68 3.44 20.04
C SER A 75 -5.42 2.84 18.66
N ALA A 76 -5.43 3.68 17.63
CA ALA A 76 -5.08 3.24 16.27
C ALA A 76 -3.67 2.64 16.21
N GLY A 77 -2.73 3.19 16.97
CA GLY A 77 -1.36 2.65 17.07
C GLY A 77 -1.34 1.25 17.67
N THR A 78 -2.04 1.04 18.78
CA THR A 78 -2.15 -0.30 19.41
C THR A 78 -2.77 -1.30 18.45
N PHE A 79 -3.82 -0.90 17.72
CA PHE A 79 -4.47 -1.75 16.72
C PHE A 79 -3.50 -2.16 15.59
N ILE A 80 -2.78 -1.18 15.00
CA ILE A 80 -1.81 -1.45 13.94
C ILE A 80 -0.76 -2.46 14.42
N LEU A 81 -0.17 -2.23 15.59
CA LEU A 81 0.86 -3.12 16.15
C LEU A 81 0.32 -4.53 16.41
N ALA A 82 -0.91 -4.64 16.93
CA ALA A 82 -1.55 -5.93 17.16
C ALA A 82 -1.86 -6.70 15.86
N MET A 83 -2.05 -5.99 14.72
CA MET A 83 -2.31 -6.60 13.42
C MET A 83 -1.04 -7.03 12.68
N LEU A 84 0.15 -6.57 13.06
CA LEU A 84 1.39 -6.92 12.37
C LEU A 84 1.65 -8.43 12.26
N PRO A 85 1.44 -9.27 13.30
CA PRO A 85 1.60 -10.72 13.16
C PRO A 85 0.66 -11.33 12.12
N MET A 86 -0.58 -10.83 12.04
CA MET A 86 -1.55 -11.27 11.04
C MET A 86 -1.11 -10.86 9.63
N VAL A 87 -0.64 -9.64 9.45
CA VAL A 87 -0.08 -9.17 8.16
C VAL A 87 1.09 -10.05 7.73
N ALA A 88 2.00 -10.37 8.64
CA ALA A 88 3.12 -11.27 8.36
C ALA A 88 2.65 -12.67 7.96
N ALA A 89 1.64 -13.22 8.65
CA ALA A 89 1.05 -14.51 8.31
C ALA A 89 0.39 -14.48 6.91
N LEU A 90 -0.35 -13.42 6.58
CA LEU A 90 -0.95 -13.25 5.25
C LEU A 90 0.11 -13.17 4.17
N PHE A 91 1.22 -12.45 4.38
CA PHE A 91 2.34 -12.45 3.43
C PHE A 91 2.96 -13.83 3.29
N ALA A 92 3.14 -14.59 4.38
CA ALA A 92 3.67 -15.95 4.33
C ALA A 92 2.74 -16.90 3.54
N VAL A 93 1.44 -16.81 3.77
CA VAL A 93 0.43 -17.56 3.00
C VAL A 93 0.48 -17.18 1.52
N GLY A 94 0.48 -15.88 1.21
CA GLY A 94 0.59 -15.38 -0.16
C GLY A 94 1.88 -15.83 -0.86
N TRP A 95 3.00 -15.88 -0.11
CA TRP A 95 4.24 -16.43 -0.62
C TRP A 95 4.11 -17.91 -0.99
N ILE A 96 3.55 -18.72 -0.11
CA ILE A 96 3.43 -20.17 -0.30
C ILE A 96 2.51 -20.49 -1.49
N PHE A 97 1.34 -19.85 -1.59
CA PHE A 97 0.33 -20.19 -2.58
C PHE A 97 0.55 -19.52 -3.95
N TYR A 98 1.05 -18.29 -3.97
CA TYR A 98 1.14 -17.50 -5.19
C TYR A 98 2.59 -17.23 -5.63
N LEU A 99 3.43 -16.66 -4.78
CA LEU A 99 4.73 -16.14 -5.20
C LEU A 99 5.77 -17.22 -5.49
N ARG A 100 5.61 -18.43 -4.96
CA ARG A 100 6.54 -19.54 -5.28
C ARG A 100 6.55 -19.87 -6.76
N ARG A 101 5.45 -19.67 -7.46
CA ARG A 101 5.30 -19.93 -8.90
C ARG A 101 5.75 -18.76 -9.77
N VAL A 102 5.96 -17.59 -9.20
CA VAL A 102 6.44 -16.40 -9.91
C VAL A 102 7.96 -16.47 -10.02
N PRO A 103 8.57 -16.25 -11.21
CA PRO A 103 10.01 -16.19 -11.38
C PRO A 103 10.64 -15.08 -10.50
N LYS A 104 11.88 -15.29 -10.07
CA LYS A 104 12.59 -14.28 -9.28
C LYS A 104 12.93 -13.05 -10.11
N ASP A 105 13.35 -13.26 -11.35
CA ASP A 105 13.79 -12.21 -12.26
C ASP A 105 12.99 -12.20 -13.57
N THR A 106 12.79 -11.02 -14.16
CA THR A 106 12.13 -10.85 -15.47
C THR A 106 13.10 -10.95 -16.64
N GLY A 107 14.40 -11.02 -16.39
CA GLY A 107 15.40 -10.80 -17.44
C GLY A 107 15.45 -9.36 -17.97
N MET A 108 14.59 -8.47 -17.49
CA MET A 108 14.62 -7.05 -17.88
C MET A 108 15.80 -6.36 -17.22
N VAL A 109 16.61 -5.70 -18.03
CA VAL A 109 17.65 -4.79 -17.55
C VAL A 109 16.97 -3.47 -17.21
N PRO A 110 17.09 -2.96 -15.97
CA PRO A 110 16.51 -1.66 -15.62
C PRO A 110 17.14 -0.54 -16.45
N ASP A 111 16.32 0.31 -17.07
CA ASP A 111 16.77 1.48 -17.85
C ASP A 111 17.48 2.53 -17.00
N GLN A 112 17.25 2.53 -15.69
CA GLN A 112 17.79 3.50 -14.75
C GLN A 112 18.51 2.80 -13.58
N PRO A 113 19.47 3.45 -12.93
CA PRO A 113 20.14 2.90 -11.75
C PRO A 113 19.16 2.64 -10.62
N LYS A 114 19.39 1.58 -9.83
CA LYS A 114 18.52 1.17 -8.72
C LYS A 114 18.15 2.33 -7.77
N GLY A 115 19.07 3.27 -7.55
CA GLY A 115 18.82 4.44 -6.71
C GLY A 115 17.72 5.36 -7.21
N TYR A 116 17.52 5.45 -8.52
CA TYR A 116 16.43 6.23 -9.12
C TYR A 116 15.07 5.69 -8.72
N TYR A 117 14.88 4.37 -8.81
CA TYR A 117 13.61 3.72 -8.45
C TYR A 117 13.31 3.81 -6.97
N TRP A 118 14.33 3.70 -6.11
CA TRP A 118 14.15 3.90 -4.66
C TRP A 118 13.76 5.33 -4.31
N LYS A 119 14.35 6.32 -4.97
CA LYS A 119 13.96 7.74 -4.79
C LYS A 119 12.51 7.96 -5.23
N LEU A 120 12.13 7.44 -6.39
CA LEU A 120 10.76 7.55 -6.90
C LEU A 120 9.75 6.87 -5.96
N LEU A 121 10.07 5.68 -5.46
CA LEU A 121 9.25 4.98 -4.48
C LEU A 121 9.09 5.81 -3.20
N ALA A 122 10.19 6.32 -2.66
CA ALA A 122 10.16 7.15 -1.46
C ALA A 122 9.30 8.41 -1.67
N GLN A 123 9.43 9.07 -2.81
CA GLN A 123 8.60 10.23 -3.18
C GLN A 123 7.11 9.89 -3.34
N SER A 124 6.78 8.65 -3.67
CA SER A 124 5.38 8.23 -3.86
C SER A 124 4.70 7.80 -2.58
N ILE A 125 5.43 7.21 -1.63
CA ILE A 125 4.84 6.61 -0.42
C ILE A 125 5.09 7.39 0.87
N TRP A 126 5.90 8.48 0.83
CA TRP A 126 6.29 9.23 2.03
C TRP A 126 5.09 9.71 2.86
N ALA A 127 4.03 10.16 2.20
CA ALA A 127 2.83 10.67 2.90
C ALA A 127 2.12 9.57 3.69
N ILE A 128 2.04 8.36 3.14
CA ILE A 128 1.45 7.20 3.82
C ILE A 128 2.33 6.78 5.00
N ALA A 129 3.65 6.68 4.76
CA ALA A 129 4.61 6.34 5.81
C ALA A 129 4.59 7.36 6.94
N LEU A 130 4.52 8.65 6.61
CA LEU A 130 4.42 9.73 7.59
C LEU A 130 3.10 9.66 8.37
N THR A 131 1.97 9.41 7.71
CA THR A 131 0.66 9.25 8.40
C THR A 131 0.72 8.13 9.42
N ILE A 132 1.25 6.98 9.05
CA ILE A 132 1.41 5.83 9.95
C ILE A 132 2.37 6.17 11.10
N ALA A 133 3.50 6.83 10.81
CA ALA A 133 4.45 7.25 11.82
C ALA A 133 3.85 8.25 12.82
N LEU A 134 3.07 9.22 12.36
CA LEU A 134 2.37 10.18 13.23
C LEU A 134 1.38 9.49 14.16
N ILE A 135 0.65 8.50 13.66
CA ILE A 135 -0.28 7.70 14.47
C ILE A 135 0.48 6.85 15.50
N LEU A 136 1.57 6.17 15.08
CA LEU A 136 2.29 5.24 15.95
C LEU A 136 3.15 5.95 17.01
N ILE A 137 3.86 7.01 16.62
CA ILE A 137 4.86 7.66 17.49
C ILE A 137 4.20 8.72 18.38
N PHE A 138 3.31 9.54 17.79
CA PHE A 138 2.70 10.66 18.49
C PHE A 138 1.29 10.36 19.01
N ASN A 139 0.76 9.14 18.77
CA ASN A 139 -0.62 8.76 19.11
C ASN A 139 -1.67 9.77 18.59
N LEU A 140 -1.39 10.41 17.47
CA LEU A 140 -2.32 11.36 16.88
C LEU A 140 -3.58 10.65 16.38
N PRO A 141 -4.74 11.28 16.52
CA PRO A 141 -5.94 10.76 15.90
C PRO A 141 -5.77 10.74 14.37
N VAL A 142 -6.35 9.73 13.71
CA VAL A 142 -6.20 9.50 12.26
C VAL A 142 -6.47 10.75 11.44
N TRP A 143 -7.56 11.48 11.77
CA TRP A 143 -7.90 12.73 11.08
C TRP A 143 -6.81 13.81 11.20
N GLY A 144 -6.19 13.94 12.37
CA GLY A 144 -5.11 14.91 12.59
C GLY A 144 -3.85 14.56 11.79
N ALA A 145 -3.45 13.28 11.78
CA ALA A 145 -2.33 12.80 11.00
C ALA A 145 -2.55 13.02 9.48
N VAL A 146 -3.76 12.74 9.00
CA VAL A 146 -4.13 12.95 7.59
C VAL A 146 -4.09 14.43 7.21
N TRP A 147 -4.65 15.34 8.04
CA TRP A 147 -4.59 16.78 7.79
C TRP A 147 -3.15 17.30 7.70
N ILE A 148 -2.28 16.87 8.62
CA ILE A 148 -0.86 17.25 8.59
C ILE A 148 -0.22 16.79 7.27
N CYS A 149 -0.49 15.56 6.85
CA CYS A 149 0.05 15.03 5.60
C CYS A 149 -0.48 15.76 4.37
N ILE A 150 -1.76 16.16 4.35
CA ILE A 150 -2.33 16.94 3.24
C ILE A 150 -1.63 18.29 3.15
N LEU A 151 -1.49 19.02 4.26
CA LEU A 151 -0.82 20.31 4.28
C LEU A 151 0.63 20.21 3.80
N LEU A 152 1.39 19.23 4.32
CA LEU A 152 2.75 19.00 3.90
C LEU A 152 2.84 18.60 2.42
N ASN A 153 1.88 17.81 1.92
CA ASN A 153 1.86 17.41 0.52
C ASN A 153 1.70 18.61 -0.43
N VAL A 154 0.84 19.57 -0.06
CA VAL A 154 0.67 20.83 -0.81
C VAL A 154 1.99 21.60 -0.88
N PHE A 155 2.72 21.69 0.24
CA PHE A 155 4.02 22.39 0.27
C PHE A 155 5.11 21.66 -0.51
N VAL A 156 5.22 20.34 -0.34
CA VAL A 156 6.28 19.52 -0.96
C VAL A 156 6.11 19.41 -2.47
N ASN A 157 4.87 19.28 -2.94
CA ASN A 157 4.59 19.13 -4.37
C ASN A 157 4.33 20.47 -5.08
N HIS A 158 4.43 21.60 -4.40
CA HIS A 158 4.23 22.95 -4.97
C HIS A 158 2.92 23.06 -5.78
N PHE A 159 1.84 22.47 -5.28
CA PHE A 159 0.54 22.56 -5.95
C PHE A 159 0.10 24.02 -6.09
N ASN A 160 0.01 24.49 -7.33
CA ASN A 160 -0.65 25.75 -7.62
C ASN A 160 -2.17 25.54 -7.51
N GLY A 161 -2.88 26.55 -6.98
CA GLY A 161 -4.34 26.41 -6.78
C GLY A 161 -5.13 26.09 -8.05
N LYS A 162 -4.56 26.30 -9.24
CA LYS A 162 -5.13 25.91 -10.53
C LYS A 162 -5.17 24.39 -10.78
N GLU A 163 -4.30 23.64 -10.12
CA GLU A 163 -4.23 22.18 -10.25
C GLU A 163 -5.22 21.45 -9.32
N LEU A 164 -5.78 22.20 -8.36
CA LEU A 164 -6.78 21.70 -7.40
C LEU A 164 -8.22 21.81 -7.91
N VAL A 165 -8.44 22.49 -9.01
CA VAL A 165 -9.76 22.63 -9.63
C VAL A 165 -9.90 21.58 -10.71
N PRO A 166 -10.71 20.53 -10.53
CA PRO A 166 -11.02 19.58 -11.60
C PRO A 166 -11.79 20.33 -12.71
N PHE A 167 -11.40 20.05 -13.96
CA PHE A 167 -12.09 20.54 -15.14
C PHE A 167 -13.52 20.01 -15.21
#